data_c4afbf844c1cd633ab6419ff62a5a536
#
_entry.id   c4afbf844c1cd633ab6419ff62a5a536
#
_cell.length_a   1.000
_cell.length_b   1.000
_cell.length_c   1.000
_cell.angle_alpha   90.00
_cell.angle_beta   90.00
_cell.angle_gamma   90.00
#
_symmetry.space_group_name_H-M   'P 1'
#
loop_
_entity.id
_entity.type
_entity.pdbx_description
1 polymer ?
#
loop_
_entity_poly.entity_id
_entity_poly.type
_entity_poly.pdbx_seq_one_letter_code
_entity_poly.pdbx_strand_id
1 'polypeptide(L)'
;ETFERVAEKLGGRSIIDVQKMYPGFSFTEEDDVVQVAMRAIEKIGRKPEIMASGGGSDGNIFNGMGVPTVTLSVGYEEIHTVNERMPVEELEKLHELLTEIVKGAVHV
;
A
#
# COMPACT_ATOMS: atom_id res chain seq x y z
N GLU A 1 -23.62 -0.30 15.46
CA GLU A 1 -24.36 0.99 15.69
C GLU A 1 -25.13 1.48 14.46
N THR A 2 -24.48 1.83 13.33
CA THR A 2 -25.18 2.31 12.14
C THR A 2 -26.05 1.22 11.51
N PHE A 3 -25.52 0.05 11.32
CA PHE A 3 -26.27 -1.09 10.76
C PHE A 3 -27.49 -1.47 11.62
N GLU A 4 -27.33 -1.55 12.94
CA GLU A 4 -28.40 -1.84 13.88
C GLU A 4 -29.50 -0.80 13.79
N ARG A 5 -29.13 0.48 13.90
CA ARG A 5 -30.08 1.62 13.83
C ARG A 5 -30.87 1.66 12.52
N VAL A 6 -30.19 1.39 11.38
CA VAL A 6 -30.89 1.38 10.07
C VAL A 6 -31.77 0.15 9.92
N ALA A 7 -31.32 -1.01 10.37
CA ALA A 7 -32.14 -2.23 10.33
C ALA A 7 -33.42 -2.08 11.17
N GLU A 8 -33.31 -1.58 12.41
CA GLU A 8 -34.46 -1.30 13.27
C GLU A 8 -35.44 -0.32 12.65
N LYS A 9 -34.93 0.78 12.07
CA LYS A 9 -35.76 1.79 11.40
C LYS A 9 -36.57 1.20 10.25
N LEU A 10 -36.05 0.16 9.58
CA LEU A 10 -36.70 -0.53 8.48
C LEU A 10 -37.50 -1.78 8.92
N GLY A 11 -37.68 -2.00 10.23
CA GLY A 11 -38.40 -3.14 10.77
C GLY A 11 -37.65 -4.47 10.69
N GLY A 12 -36.33 -4.42 10.50
CA GLY A 12 -35.46 -5.58 10.44
C GLY A 12 -34.50 -5.66 11.63
N ARG A 13 -33.57 -6.61 11.56
CA ARG A 13 -32.50 -6.81 12.54
C ARG A 13 -31.19 -7.09 11.82
N SER A 14 -30.08 -6.55 12.30
CA SER A 14 -28.73 -6.90 11.86
C SER A 14 -28.06 -7.83 12.86
N ILE A 15 -27.27 -8.76 12.36
CA ILE A 15 -26.31 -9.56 13.14
C ILE A 15 -24.94 -9.19 12.59
N ILE A 16 -24.06 -8.68 13.47
CA ILE A 16 -22.78 -8.13 13.07
C ILE A 16 -21.67 -8.91 13.75
N ASP A 17 -20.80 -9.52 12.97
CA ASP A 17 -19.52 -10.08 13.42
C ASP A 17 -18.39 -9.19 12.86
N VAL A 18 -17.47 -8.76 13.73
CA VAL A 18 -16.37 -7.87 13.38
C VAL A 18 -15.05 -8.52 13.76
N GLN A 19 -14.25 -8.83 12.75
CA GLN A 19 -12.90 -9.35 12.92
C GLN A 19 -11.88 -8.32 12.41
N LYS A 20 -10.94 -7.94 13.29
CA LYS A 20 -9.82 -7.11 12.89
C LYS A 20 -8.76 -7.98 12.23
N MET A 21 -8.61 -7.85 10.90
CA MET A 21 -7.68 -8.67 10.12
C MET A 21 -6.22 -8.18 10.23
N TYR A 22 -6.02 -6.86 10.29
CA TYR A 22 -4.70 -6.23 10.39
C TYR A 22 -4.81 -4.78 10.89
N PRO A 23 -3.76 -4.20 11.45
CA PRO A 23 -3.74 -2.77 11.80
C PRO A 23 -3.55 -1.89 10.55
N GLY A 24 -3.94 -0.63 10.64
CA GLY A 24 -3.48 0.41 9.75
C GLY A 24 -2.05 0.83 10.10
N PHE A 25 -1.36 1.46 9.15
CA PHE A 25 -0.08 2.11 9.38
C PHE A 25 -0.01 3.44 8.65
N SER A 26 0.89 4.31 9.07
CA SER A 26 1.15 5.60 8.43
C SER A 26 2.63 5.93 8.57
N PHE A 27 3.21 6.42 7.47
CA PHE A 27 4.56 6.94 7.41
C PHE A 27 4.56 8.37 6.87
N THR A 28 5.62 9.09 7.17
CA THR A 28 5.93 10.42 6.64
C THR A 28 7.14 10.37 5.73
N GLU A 29 7.45 11.46 5.07
CA GLU A 29 8.68 11.59 4.27
C GLU A 29 9.96 11.45 5.09
N GLU A 30 9.90 11.66 6.41
CA GLU A 30 11.07 11.60 7.31
C GLU A 30 11.42 10.17 7.76
N ASP A 31 10.52 9.20 7.53
CA ASP A 31 10.74 7.82 7.93
C ASP A 31 11.77 7.12 7.03
N ASP A 32 12.73 6.40 7.61
CA ASP A 32 13.85 5.77 6.90
C ASP A 32 13.40 4.86 5.75
N VAL A 33 12.36 4.06 5.97
CA VAL A 33 11.83 3.15 4.96
C VAL A 33 11.26 3.90 3.75
N VAL A 34 10.67 5.07 3.97
CA VAL A 34 10.17 5.96 2.93
C VAL A 34 11.32 6.63 2.19
N GLN A 35 12.31 7.13 2.93
CA GLN A 35 13.51 7.75 2.37
C GLN A 35 14.29 6.80 1.43
N VAL A 36 14.41 5.53 1.79
CA VAL A 36 15.03 4.51 0.92
C VAL A 36 14.26 4.38 -0.39
N ALA A 37 12.93 4.28 -0.31
CA ALA A 37 12.07 4.17 -1.49
C ALA A 37 12.14 5.43 -2.37
N MET A 38 12.04 6.62 -1.77
CA MET A 38 12.09 7.90 -2.50
C MET A 38 13.40 8.05 -3.27
N ARG A 39 14.55 7.81 -2.63
CA ARG A 39 15.87 7.86 -3.30
C ARG A 39 15.97 6.89 -4.48
N ALA A 40 15.42 5.69 -4.35
CA ALA A 40 15.43 4.71 -5.43
C ALA A 40 14.53 5.14 -6.60
N ILE A 41 13.35 5.71 -6.31
CA ILE A 41 12.43 6.26 -7.32
C ILE A 41 13.09 7.40 -8.11
N GLU A 42 13.78 8.30 -7.43
CA GLU A 42 14.52 9.40 -8.06
C GLU A 42 15.65 8.90 -8.96
N LYS A 43 16.39 7.86 -8.54
CA LYS A 43 17.47 7.26 -9.33
C LYS A 43 17.01 6.67 -10.65
N ILE A 44 15.80 6.16 -10.73
CA ILE A 44 15.21 5.66 -11.99
C ILE A 44 14.55 6.78 -12.82
N GLY A 45 14.74 8.05 -12.43
CA GLY A 45 14.26 9.23 -13.15
C GLY A 45 12.77 9.53 -12.93
N ARG A 46 12.17 9.02 -11.86
CA ARG A 46 10.76 9.31 -11.50
C ARG A 46 10.70 10.23 -10.28
N LYS A 47 9.58 10.92 -10.15
CA LYS A 47 9.28 11.75 -8.98
C LYS A 47 8.52 10.91 -7.95
N PRO A 48 9.01 10.79 -6.70
CA PRO A 48 8.26 10.11 -5.65
C PRO A 48 7.05 10.94 -5.22
N GLU A 49 5.95 10.25 -4.91
CA GLU A 49 4.75 10.83 -4.33
C GLU A 49 4.23 9.93 -3.22
N ILE A 50 3.89 10.52 -2.07
CA ILE A 50 3.27 9.80 -0.98
C ILE A 50 1.76 9.91 -1.09
N MET A 51 1.09 8.76 -1.03
CA MET A 51 -0.36 8.67 -1.15
C MET A 51 -0.94 7.84 -0.01
N ALA A 52 -2.13 8.21 0.45
CA ALA A 52 -2.92 7.36 1.32
C ALA A 52 -3.69 6.32 0.47
N SER A 53 -3.64 5.06 0.88
CA SER A 53 -4.41 3.98 0.26
C SER A 53 -5.40 3.39 1.26
N GLY A 54 -6.63 3.11 0.81
CA GLY A 54 -7.63 2.42 1.61
C GLY A 54 -7.55 0.88 1.53
N GLY A 55 -6.68 0.35 0.68
CA GLY A 55 -6.46 -1.09 0.53
C GLY A 55 -5.52 -1.65 1.58
N GLY A 56 -5.67 -2.94 1.90
CA GLY A 56 -4.74 -3.68 2.75
C GLY A 56 -3.72 -4.46 1.93
N SER A 57 -2.57 -4.74 2.54
CA SER A 57 -1.50 -5.55 1.98
C SER A 57 -0.76 -6.30 3.08
N ASP A 58 0.16 -7.18 2.72
CA ASP A 58 1.06 -7.83 3.68
C ASP A 58 1.89 -6.80 4.47
N GLY A 59 2.10 -5.60 3.91
CA GLY A 59 2.72 -4.49 4.61
C GLY A 59 2.01 -4.11 5.92
N ASN A 60 0.69 -4.26 6.00
CA ASN A 60 -0.06 -4.06 7.23
C ASN A 60 0.32 -5.10 8.30
N ILE A 61 0.52 -6.36 7.89
CA ILE A 61 0.92 -7.46 8.79
C ILE A 61 2.32 -7.19 9.32
N PHE A 62 3.29 -6.89 8.44
CA PHE A 62 4.68 -6.62 8.83
C PHE A 62 4.78 -5.40 9.75
N ASN A 63 4.10 -4.31 9.44
CA ASN A 63 4.05 -3.14 10.32
C ASN A 63 3.43 -3.47 11.68
N GLY A 64 2.38 -4.29 11.71
CA GLY A 64 1.78 -4.79 12.94
C GLY A 64 2.72 -5.65 13.80
N MET A 65 3.72 -6.27 13.18
CA MET A 65 4.79 -7.02 13.83
C MET A 65 6.01 -6.14 14.23
N GLY A 66 5.96 -4.84 13.95
CA GLY A 66 7.06 -3.92 14.25
C GLY A 66 8.15 -3.88 13.17
N VAL A 67 7.90 -4.43 11.98
CA VAL A 67 8.80 -4.34 10.84
C VAL A 67 8.35 -3.20 9.93
N PRO A 68 9.06 -2.06 9.88
CA PRO A 68 8.69 -0.94 9.04
C PRO A 68 8.64 -1.34 7.56
N THR A 69 7.47 -1.25 6.96
CA THR A 69 7.23 -1.72 5.60
C THR A 69 6.36 -0.71 4.84
N VAL A 70 6.90 -0.15 3.76
CA VAL A 70 6.17 0.74 2.86
C VAL A 70 5.66 -0.04 1.65
N THR A 71 4.46 0.30 1.18
CA THR A 71 3.88 -0.27 -0.04
C THR A 71 4.17 0.64 -1.21
N LEU A 72 4.67 0.08 -2.31
CA LEU A 72 4.98 0.80 -3.54
C LEU A 72 3.95 0.47 -4.62
N SER A 73 3.54 1.49 -5.38
CA SER A 73 2.78 1.28 -6.61
C SER A 73 3.69 0.71 -7.70
N VAL A 74 3.13 -0.16 -8.53
CA VAL A 74 3.86 -0.84 -9.61
C VAL A 74 3.42 -0.40 -11.00
N GLY A 75 2.52 0.57 -11.12
CA GLY A 75 2.13 1.20 -12.37
C GLY A 75 1.11 0.44 -13.21
N TYR A 76 0.36 -0.52 -12.63
CA TYR A 76 -0.76 -1.12 -13.35
C TYR A 76 -1.92 -0.14 -13.51
N GLU A 77 -2.72 -0.37 -14.54
CA GLU A 77 -3.88 0.43 -14.89
C GLU A 77 -5.17 -0.35 -14.70
N GLU A 78 -6.26 0.36 -14.41
CA GLU A 78 -7.61 -0.18 -14.22
C GLU A 78 -7.68 -1.37 -13.24
N ILE A 79 -6.93 -1.25 -12.13
CA ILE A 79 -6.84 -2.28 -11.09
C ILE A 79 -8.23 -2.71 -10.58
N HIS A 80 -8.37 -3.99 -10.30
CA HIS A 80 -9.59 -4.63 -9.81
C HIS A 80 -10.76 -4.57 -10.79
N THR A 81 -10.47 -4.44 -12.08
CA THR A 81 -11.46 -4.52 -13.16
C THR A 81 -11.11 -5.61 -14.16
N VAL A 82 -12.06 -5.94 -15.06
CA VAL A 82 -11.81 -6.89 -16.15
C VAL A 82 -10.83 -6.35 -17.22
N ASN A 83 -10.52 -5.06 -17.16
CA ASN A 83 -9.61 -4.39 -18.07
C ASN A 83 -8.23 -4.13 -17.43
N GLU A 84 -7.99 -4.68 -16.23
CA GLU A 84 -6.70 -4.55 -15.53
C GLU A 84 -5.55 -4.98 -16.42
N ARG A 85 -4.53 -4.14 -16.49
CA ARG A 85 -3.34 -4.39 -17.31
C ARG A 85 -2.09 -3.79 -16.69
N MET A 86 -0.96 -4.38 -17.02
CA MET A 86 0.36 -3.88 -16.69
C MET A 86 1.09 -3.48 -17.98
N PRO A 87 1.36 -2.17 -18.22
CA PRO A 87 2.25 -1.77 -19.30
C PRO A 87 3.64 -2.38 -19.14
N VAL A 88 4.22 -2.86 -20.24
CA VAL A 88 5.57 -3.50 -20.20
C VAL A 88 6.63 -2.53 -19.70
N GLU A 89 6.54 -1.27 -20.09
CA GLU A 89 7.45 -0.22 -19.61
C GLU A 89 7.40 -0.05 -18.08
N GLU A 90 6.22 -0.15 -17.48
CA GLU A 90 6.07 -0.08 -16.02
C GLU A 90 6.68 -1.31 -15.32
N LEU A 91 6.59 -2.48 -15.94
CA LEU A 91 7.23 -3.69 -15.43
C LEU A 91 8.76 -3.58 -15.47
N GLU A 92 9.32 -3.01 -16.56
CA GLU A 92 10.75 -2.74 -16.68
C GLU A 92 11.19 -1.73 -15.62
N LYS A 93 10.43 -0.64 -15.42
CA LYS A 93 10.71 0.36 -14.38
C LYS A 93 10.61 -0.21 -12.96
N LEU A 94 9.69 -1.13 -12.71
CA LEU A 94 9.63 -1.85 -11.44
C LEU A 94 10.91 -2.65 -11.19
N HIS A 95 11.43 -3.34 -12.21
CA HIS A 95 12.70 -4.07 -12.10
C HIS A 95 13.87 -3.12 -11.75
N GLU A 96 13.97 -1.97 -12.44
CA GLU A 96 14.99 -0.95 -12.16
C GLU A 96 14.85 -0.45 -10.70
N LEU A 97 13.62 -0.13 -10.26
CA LEU A 97 13.33 0.34 -8.92
C LEU A 97 13.77 -0.65 -7.83
N LEU A 98 13.37 -1.92 -7.96
CA LEU A 98 13.75 -2.97 -7.00
C LEU A 98 15.27 -3.15 -6.95
N THR A 99 15.95 -3.05 -8.09
CA THR A 99 17.41 -3.10 -8.16
C THR A 99 18.05 -1.95 -7.39
N GLU A 100 17.56 -0.72 -7.54
CA GLU A 100 18.09 0.45 -6.82
C GLU A 100 17.78 0.41 -5.31
N ILE A 101 16.63 -0.12 -4.91
CA ILE A 101 16.30 -0.35 -3.48
C ILE A 101 17.31 -1.32 -2.85
N VAL A 102 17.56 -2.46 -3.50
CA VAL A 102 18.51 -3.47 -2.97
C VAL A 102 19.92 -2.89 -2.89
N LYS A 103 20.39 -2.19 -3.91
CA LYS A 103 21.71 -1.52 -3.89
C LYS A 103 21.79 -0.46 -2.77
N GLY A 104 20.71 0.29 -2.56
CA GLY A 104 20.64 1.29 -1.50
C GLY A 104 20.65 0.71 -0.10
N ALA A 105 20.04 -0.45 0.11
CA ALA A 105 19.97 -1.12 1.40
C ALA A 105 21.30 -1.71 1.87
N VAL A 106 22.25 -1.99 0.96
CA VAL A 106 23.58 -2.54 1.30
C VAL A 106 24.48 -1.48 1.95
N HIS A 107 24.13 -0.21 1.91
CA HIS A 107 24.93 0.90 2.40
C HIS A 107 24.32 1.64 3.60
N VAL A 108 23.36 1.00 4.26
CA VAL A 108 22.73 1.52 5.49
C VAL A 108 23.37 0.95 6.74
#